data_21c11e811ac3be49a8ae9218bab5e5c9
#
_entry.id   21c11e811ac3be49a8ae9218bab5e5c9
#
_cell.length_a   1.000
_cell.length_b   1.000
_cell.length_c   1.000
_cell.angle_alpha   90.00
_cell.angle_beta   90.00
_cell.angle_gamma   90.00
#
_symmetry.space_group_name_H-M   'P 1'
#
loop_
_entity.id
_entity.type
_entity.pdbx_description
1 polymer ?
#
loop_
_entity_poly.entity_id
_entity_poly.type
_entity_poly.pdbx_seq_one_letter_code
_entity_poly.pdbx_strand_id
1 'polypeptide(L)'
;MTTSGCMFALEASSALSDFRAERLLADLKSVYPQVKAVSGRYIHLVHAARALEEQEVSRLRALLSYGFEGADAAADAEFLVIPRLGTISPWASKATDIVHNCGMTEVLRVERGIRYAVAFEGAAPASGILEAIASKLHDRMTESVVPSDFPVEKLFTELPGKPMSVISASTPEEAHRELARANAEMGLALSDGEMDYLEKAFEAEGRGPTDTELMMFSQANSEHCRHKIFNASWVIDGKPMDQSLFGYIRATHKAHPEGTITAYSDNAAIYEGSEVPRLYTRPAKDSPYGQYFTEENELTHT
;
A
#
# COMPACT_ATOMS: atom_id res chain seq x y z
N MET A 1 -9.33 25.78 -13.70
CA MET A 1 -10.46 26.32 -12.94
C MET A 1 -10.42 25.65 -11.57
N THR A 2 -9.92 26.34 -10.56
CA THR A 2 -9.89 25.86 -9.17
C THR A 2 -11.31 25.92 -8.63
N THR A 3 -12.03 24.81 -8.62
CA THR A 3 -13.27 24.69 -7.86
C THR A 3 -12.91 24.82 -6.38
N SER A 4 -13.34 25.91 -5.77
CA SER A 4 -13.29 26.11 -4.32
C SER A 4 -14.26 25.12 -3.67
N GLY A 5 -13.84 23.86 -3.57
CA GLY A 5 -14.58 22.82 -2.87
C GLY A 5 -14.57 23.04 -1.35
N CYS A 6 -15.50 22.43 -0.66
CA CYS A 6 -15.52 22.41 0.80
C CYS A 6 -14.71 21.23 1.32
N MET A 7 -13.75 21.46 2.21
CA MET A 7 -12.93 20.44 2.83
C MET A 7 -13.10 20.50 4.34
N PHE A 8 -13.32 19.34 4.96
CA PHE A 8 -13.58 19.23 6.38
C PHE A 8 -13.19 17.85 6.94
N ALA A 9 -13.17 17.73 8.24
CA ALA A 9 -12.84 16.51 8.94
C ALA A 9 -14.04 15.99 9.76
N LEU A 10 -14.21 14.68 9.79
CA LEU A 10 -15.20 13.97 10.61
C LEU A 10 -14.48 13.02 11.55
N GLU A 11 -14.63 13.21 12.83
CA GLU A 11 -14.18 12.23 13.82
C GLU A 11 -15.10 11.03 13.84
N ALA A 12 -14.51 9.86 14.09
CA ALA A 12 -15.22 8.59 14.11
C ALA A 12 -14.78 7.72 15.30
N SER A 13 -15.13 6.46 15.26
CA SER A 13 -14.87 5.48 16.32
C SER A 13 -13.38 5.24 16.56
N SER A 14 -13.06 4.51 17.64
CA SER A 14 -11.68 4.08 17.90
C SER A 14 -11.11 3.28 16.74
N ALA A 15 -9.87 3.61 16.36
CA ALA A 15 -9.09 2.87 15.37
C ALA A 15 -8.39 1.63 15.99
N LEU A 16 -8.34 1.55 17.31
CA LEU A 16 -7.66 0.52 18.06
C LEU A 16 -8.67 -0.36 18.82
N SER A 17 -8.57 -1.67 18.65
CA SER A 17 -9.14 -2.61 19.60
C SER A 17 -8.27 -2.62 20.88
N ASP A 18 -8.80 -3.13 21.98
CA ASP A 18 -8.06 -3.24 23.26
C ASP A 18 -6.72 -3.94 23.07
N PHE A 19 -6.70 -5.06 22.35
CA PHE A 19 -5.48 -5.80 22.03
C PHE A 19 -4.46 -4.96 21.24
N ARG A 20 -4.92 -4.18 20.24
CA ARG A 20 -4.03 -3.31 19.46
C ARG A 20 -3.52 -2.13 20.27
N ALA A 21 -4.35 -1.58 21.15
CA ALA A 21 -3.96 -0.51 22.06
C ALA A 21 -2.89 -0.98 23.06
N GLU A 22 -3.07 -2.16 23.67
CA GLU A 22 -2.08 -2.75 24.57
C GLU A 22 -0.75 -3.04 23.88
N ARG A 23 -0.80 -3.63 22.68
CA ARG A 23 0.41 -3.89 21.88
C ARG A 23 1.14 -2.61 21.52
N LEU A 24 0.41 -1.62 21.00
CA LEU A 24 0.99 -0.33 20.67
C LEU A 24 1.59 0.36 21.89
N LEU A 25 0.90 0.30 23.04
CA LEU A 25 1.41 0.82 24.31
C LEU A 25 2.73 0.16 24.70
N ALA A 26 2.85 -1.16 24.56
CA ALA A 26 4.10 -1.88 24.81
C ALA A 26 5.22 -1.43 23.86
N ASP A 27 4.92 -1.27 22.58
CA ASP A 27 5.88 -0.78 21.58
C ASP A 27 6.34 0.66 21.89
N LEU A 28 5.43 1.55 22.29
CA LEU A 28 5.77 2.91 22.69
C LEU A 28 6.57 2.95 24.00
N LYS A 29 6.28 2.09 24.98
CA LYS A 29 7.07 1.96 26.21
C LYS A 29 8.49 1.49 25.96
N SER A 30 8.73 0.73 24.90
CA SER A 30 10.09 0.36 24.51
C SER A 30 10.93 1.56 24.04
N VAL A 31 10.29 2.62 23.53
CA VAL A 31 10.91 3.87 23.14
C VAL A 31 11.03 4.83 24.33
N TYR A 32 9.96 4.95 25.09
CA TYR A 32 9.90 5.82 26.27
C TYR A 32 9.06 5.15 27.37
N PRO A 33 9.71 4.60 28.40
CA PRO A 33 9.05 3.82 29.48
C PRO A 33 7.95 4.58 30.25
N GLN A 34 7.96 5.91 30.22
CA GLN A 34 6.99 6.76 30.89
C GLN A 34 5.69 6.97 30.07
N VAL A 35 5.50 6.29 28.94
CA VAL A 35 4.21 6.28 28.26
C VAL A 35 3.20 5.55 29.14
N LYS A 36 2.14 6.23 29.51
CA LYS A 36 1.08 5.71 30.40
C LYS A 36 -0.07 5.07 29.62
N ALA A 37 -0.53 5.73 28.58
CA ALA A 37 -1.66 5.27 27.78
C ALA A 37 -1.55 5.77 26.34
N VAL A 38 -2.21 5.08 25.44
CA VAL A 38 -2.39 5.48 24.04
C VAL A 38 -3.82 5.15 23.60
N SER A 39 -4.43 6.06 22.86
CA SER A 39 -5.67 5.82 22.13
C SER A 39 -5.53 6.34 20.71
N GLY A 40 -6.39 5.86 19.81
CA GLY A 40 -6.42 6.29 18.43
C GLY A 40 -7.84 6.35 17.92
N ARG A 41 -8.22 7.47 17.28
CA ARG A 41 -9.52 7.63 16.64
C ARG A 41 -9.36 7.81 15.14
N TYR A 42 -10.23 7.17 14.38
CA TYR A 42 -10.34 7.47 12.97
C TYR A 42 -10.78 8.92 12.77
N ILE A 43 -10.16 9.57 11.80
CA ILE A 43 -10.56 10.85 11.28
C ILE A 43 -10.74 10.72 9.77
N HIS A 44 -11.92 11.10 9.27
CA HIS A 44 -12.20 11.11 7.85
C HIS A 44 -12.05 12.52 7.34
N LEU A 45 -11.17 12.69 6.38
CA LEU A 45 -10.86 13.94 5.70
C LEU A 45 -11.65 13.93 4.40
N VAL A 46 -12.55 14.89 4.23
CA VAL A 46 -13.54 14.92 3.15
C VAL A 46 -13.31 16.14 2.27
N HIS A 47 -13.26 15.91 0.97
CA HIS A 47 -13.31 16.93 -0.07
C HIS A 47 -14.62 16.81 -0.82
N ALA A 48 -15.44 17.84 -0.80
CA ALA A 48 -16.71 17.93 -1.51
C ALA A 48 -16.71 19.09 -2.50
N ALA A 49 -17.45 18.97 -3.58
CA ALA A 49 -17.60 20.00 -4.61
C ALA A 49 -18.27 21.28 -4.07
N ARG A 50 -19.09 21.16 -3.03
CA ARG A 50 -19.77 22.23 -2.30
C ARG A 50 -19.89 21.90 -0.82
N ALA A 51 -20.36 22.85 -0.04
CA ALA A 51 -20.77 22.57 1.34
C ALA A 51 -21.92 21.55 1.35
N LEU A 52 -21.79 20.51 2.17
CA LEU A 52 -22.83 19.50 2.35
C LEU A 52 -23.88 20.01 3.35
N GLU A 53 -25.13 19.64 3.09
CA GLU A 53 -26.21 19.89 4.02
C GLU A 53 -26.12 18.98 5.26
N GLU A 54 -26.77 19.35 6.35
CA GLU A 54 -26.71 18.60 7.62
C GLU A 54 -27.15 17.14 7.45
N GLN A 55 -28.18 16.90 6.63
CA GLN A 55 -28.64 15.55 6.32
C GLN A 55 -27.59 14.74 5.53
N GLU A 56 -26.89 15.36 4.60
CA GLU A 56 -25.82 14.73 3.82
C GLU A 56 -24.63 14.39 4.73
N VAL A 57 -24.23 15.30 5.62
CA VAL A 57 -23.19 15.08 6.62
C VAL A 57 -23.57 13.93 7.56
N SER A 58 -24.84 13.90 8.02
CA SER A 58 -25.35 12.82 8.89
C SER A 58 -25.31 11.47 8.18
N ARG A 59 -25.72 11.42 6.92
CA ARG A 59 -25.66 10.20 6.09
C ARG A 59 -24.22 9.75 5.86
N LEU A 60 -23.31 10.69 5.57
CA LEU A 60 -21.89 10.38 5.41
C LEU A 60 -21.29 9.83 6.72
N ARG A 61 -21.61 10.41 7.87
CA ARG A 61 -21.22 9.88 9.19
C ARG A 61 -21.69 8.44 9.39
N ALA A 62 -22.94 8.13 9.03
CA ALA A 62 -23.49 6.79 9.16
C ALA A 62 -22.72 5.79 8.30
N LEU A 63 -22.36 6.16 7.05
CA LEU A 63 -21.56 5.33 6.15
C LEU A 63 -20.13 5.10 6.67
N LEU A 64 -19.57 6.10 7.35
CA LEU A 64 -18.21 6.06 7.89
C LEU A 64 -18.16 5.61 9.35
N SER A 65 -19.27 5.07 9.89
CA SER A 65 -19.36 4.57 11.26
C SER A 65 -18.92 3.10 11.32
N TYR A 66 -17.69 2.88 11.66
CA TYR A 66 -17.05 1.58 11.86
C TYR A 66 -15.86 1.73 12.83
N GLY A 67 -15.22 0.64 13.19
CA GLY A 67 -14.11 0.64 14.14
C GLY A 67 -14.50 -0.05 15.44
N PHE A 68 -13.92 0.37 16.54
CA PHE A 68 -14.09 -0.25 17.83
C PHE A 68 -14.73 0.73 18.83
N GLU A 69 -15.39 0.21 19.83
CA GLU A 69 -15.68 0.98 21.04
C GLU A 69 -14.39 1.10 21.86
N GLY A 70 -14.07 2.27 22.34
CA GLY A 70 -12.87 2.50 23.15
C GLY A 70 -12.90 3.87 23.82
N ALA A 71 -12.31 3.95 24.99
CA ALA A 71 -12.15 5.21 25.71
C ALA A 71 -10.97 6.00 25.14
N ASP A 72 -11.09 7.31 25.17
CA ASP A 72 -9.97 8.20 24.84
C ASP A 72 -8.97 8.24 25.99
N ALA A 73 -7.69 8.17 25.64
CA ALA A 73 -6.64 8.51 26.58
C ALA A 73 -6.60 10.03 26.79
N ALA A 74 -6.27 10.47 28.01
CA ALA A 74 -5.92 11.86 28.23
C ALA A 74 -4.71 12.19 27.35
N ALA A 75 -4.76 13.28 26.58
CA ALA A 75 -3.71 13.64 25.64
C ALA A 75 -2.71 14.61 26.25
N ASP A 76 -1.50 14.15 26.52
CA ASP A 76 -0.35 15.02 26.78
C ASP A 76 0.39 15.34 25.45
N ALA A 77 0.26 14.46 24.46
CA ALA A 77 0.67 14.70 23.09
C ALA A 77 -0.32 14.09 22.09
N GLU A 78 -0.56 14.79 20.99
CA GLU A 78 -1.39 14.35 19.89
C GLU A 78 -0.59 14.21 18.60
N PHE A 79 -0.89 13.18 17.84
CA PHE A 79 -0.28 12.91 16.52
C PHE A 79 -1.40 12.62 15.52
N LEU A 80 -1.43 13.37 14.45
CA LEU A 80 -2.33 13.08 13.33
C LEU A 80 -1.56 12.32 12.25
N VAL A 81 -1.94 11.06 12.06
CA VAL A 81 -1.41 10.19 11.00
C VAL A 81 -2.37 10.24 9.84
N ILE A 82 -1.88 10.63 8.67
CA ILE A 82 -2.65 10.76 7.43
C ILE A 82 -1.95 10.00 6.30
N PRO A 83 -2.65 9.69 5.21
CA PRO A 83 -1.99 9.20 4.00
C PRO A 83 -0.91 10.17 3.52
N ARG A 84 0.11 9.61 2.88
CA ARG A 84 1.24 10.40 2.37
C ARG A 84 0.75 11.51 1.44
N LEU A 85 1.24 12.72 1.65
CA LEU A 85 0.88 13.88 0.83
C LEU A 85 1.21 13.65 -0.65
N GLY A 86 0.33 14.11 -1.53
CA GLY A 86 0.45 13.94 -2.98
C GLY A 86 0.05 12.54 -3.48
N THR A 87 -0.52 11.68 -2.63
CA THR A 87 -1.01 10.36 -3.01
C THR A 87 -2.50 10.21 -2.74
N ILE A 88 -3.13 9.24 -3.39
CA ILE A 88 -4.49 8.78 -3.10
C ILE A 88 -4.36 7.41 -2.46
N SER A 89 -4.89 7.25 -1.24
CA SER A 89 -4.81 5.94 -0.59
C SER A 89 -5.72 4.90 -1.28
N PRO A 90 -5.35 3.61 -1.29
CA PRO A 90 -6.22 2.55 -1.80
C PRO A 90 -7.57 2.49 -1.05
N TRP A 91 -7.58 2.86 0.24
CA TRP A 91 -8.79 2.97 1.03
C TRP A 91 -9.71 4.09 0.50
N ALA A 92 -9.14 5.26 0.15
CA ALA A 92 -9.90 6.41 -0.36
C ALA A 92 -10.66 6.08 -1.64
N SER A 93 -10.04 5.38 -2.59
CA SER A 93 -10.69 4.98 -3.83
C SER A 93 -11.95 4.16 -3.55
N LYS A 94 -11.86 3.16 -2.66
CA LYS A 94 -13.00 2.33 -2.28
C LYS A 94 -14.07 3.08 -1.49
N ALA A 95 -13.65 3.89 -0.52
CA ALA A 95 -14.58 4.67 0.29
C ALA A 95 -15.35 5.68 -0.55
N THR A 96 -14.68 6.36 -1.47
CA THR A 96 -15.30 7.33 -2.37
C THR A 96 -16.29 6.65 -3.32
N ASP A 97 -15.93 5.49 -3.89
CA ASP A 97 -16.85 4.68 -4.71
C ASP A 97 -18.11 4.28 -3.94
N ILE A 98 -17.97 3.84 -2.70
CA ILE A 98 -19.13 3.48 -1.85
C ILE A 98 -20.02 4.70 -1.60
N VAL A 99 -19.44 5.83 -1.29
CA VAL A 99 -20.15 7.09 -1.05
C VAL A 99 -20.92 7.50 -2.32
N HIS A 100 -20.31 7.41 -3.50
CA HIS A 100 -20.95 7.67 -4.78
C HIS A 100 -22.09 6.70 -5.07
N ASN A 101 -21.88 5.40 -4.83
CA ASN A 101 -22.93 4.37 -5.00
C ASN A 101 -24.11 4.58 -4.05
N CYS A 102 -23.89 5.26 -2.92
CA CYS A 102 -24.93 5.71 -2.02
C CYS A 102 -25.61 7.03 -2.47
N GLY A 103 -25.29 7.54 -3.66
CA GLY A 103 -25.92 8.71 -4.26
C GLY A 103 -25.36 10.06 -3.76
N MET A 104 -24.16 10.06 -3.16
CA MET A 104 -23.50 11.28 -2.66
C MET A 104 -22.36 11.71 -3.60
N THR A 105 -22.69 12.02 -4.85
CA THR A 105 -21.74 12.38 -5.91
C THR A 105 -21.01 13.71 -5.69
N GLU A 106 -21.52 14.55 -4.79
CA GLU A 106 -20.91 15.81 -4.41
C GLU A 106 -19.61 15.61 -3.58
N VAL A 107 -19.43 14.43 -2.98
CA VAL A 107 -18.21 14.07 -2.27
C VAL A 107 -17.17 13.62 -3.30
N LEU A 108 -16.18 14.43 -3.55
CA LEU A 108 -15.14 14.18 -4.55
C LEU A 108 -14.12 13.13 -4.08
N ARG A 109 -13.78 13.18 -2.78
CA ARG A 109 -12.80 12.25 -2.20
C ARG A 109 -12.97 12.17 -0.69
N VAL A 110 -12.82 10.97 -0.15
CA VAL A 110 -12.73 10.72 1.29
C VAL A 110 -11.40 10.04 1.58
N GLU A 111 -10.63 10.59 2.50
CA GLU A 111 -9.42 9.96 3.04
C GLU A 111 -9.61 9.61 4.51
N ARG A 112 -8.84 8.66 4.98
CA ARG A 112 -8.85 8.23 6.38
C ARG A 112 -7.48 8.44 7.01
N GLY A 113 -7.48 9.12 8.15
CA GLY A 113 -6.34 9.21 9.05
C GLY A 113 -6.66 8.62 10.43
N ILE A 114 -5.68 8.69 11.32
CA ILE A 114 -5.84 8.33 12.73
C ILE A 114 -5.26 9.46 13.57
N ARG A 115 -6.05 9.96 14.50
CA ARG A 115 -5.58 10.85 15.55
C ARG A 115 -5.22 10.00 16.77
N TYR A 116 -3.94 9.98 17.10
CA TYR A 116 -3.44 9.32 18.30
C TYR A 116 -3.31 10.31 19.44
N ALA A 117 -3.78 9.92 20.62
CA ALA A 117 -3.56 10.62 21.87
C ALA A 117 -2.64 9.77 22.75
N VAL A 118 -1.55 10.34 23.24
CA VAL A 118 -0.55 9.67 24.08
C VAL A 118 -0.45 10.41 25.41
N ALA A 119 -0.61 9.68 26.51
CA ALA A 119 -0.44 10.16 27.87
C ALA A 119 0.88 9.70 28.45
N PHE A 120 1.50 10.54 29.28
CA PHE A 120 2.78 10.26 29.94
C PHE A 120 2.67 10.27 31.46
N GLU A 121 3.60 9.63 32.13
CA GLU A 121 3.80 9.79 33.57
C GLU A 121 4.75 10.98 33.78
N GLY A 122 4.18 12.09 34.26
CA GLY A 122 4.93 13.34 34.48
C GLY A 122 4.86 14.32 33.30
N ALA A 123 5.93 15.06 33.07
CA ALA A 123 5.97 16.06 32.01
C ALA A 123 6.12 15.41 30.61
N ALA A 124 5.58 16.09 29.60
CA ALA A 124 5.76 15.69 28.20
C ALA A 124 7.27 15.60 27.85
N PRO A 125 7.69 14.57 27.09
CA PRO A 125 9.10 14.38 26.76
C PRO A 125 9.60 15.41 25.73
N ALA A 126 10.93 15.49 25.59
CA ALA A 126 11.58 16.33 24.60
C ALA A 126 11.19 15.92 23.15
N SER A 127 11.33 16.86 22.20
CA SER A 127 10.94 16.70 20.80
C SER A 127 11.52 15.43 20.14
N GLY A 128 12.78 15.08 20.38
CA GLY A 128 13.39 13.88 19.81
C GLY A 128 12.75 12.57 20.27
N ILE A 129 12.20 12.53 21.50
CA ILE A 129 11.42 11.38 21.97
C ILE A 129 10.04 11.36 21.31
N LEU A 130 9.39 12.51 21.14
CA LEU A 130 8.13 12.63 20.42
C LEU A 130 8.28 12.18 18.96
N GLU A 131 9.36 12.51 18.29
CA GLU A 131 9.68 12.05 16.94
C GLU A 131 9.89 10.53 16.90
N ALA A 132 10.56 9.96 17.89
CA ALA A 132 10.74 8.51 18.00
C ALA A 132 9.39 7.79 18.27
N ILE A 133 8.51 8.37 19.08
CA ILE A 133 7.13 7.90 19.27
C ILE A 133 6.36 7.98 17.94
N ALA A 134 6.39 9.12 17.27
CA ALA A 134 5.71 9.33 15.98
C ALA A 134 6.14 8.28 14.95
N SER A 135 7.42 7.89 14.93
CA SER A 135 7.94 6.86 14.02
C SER A 135 7.34 5.47 14.23
N LYS A 136 6.76 5.20 15.42
CA LYS A 136 6.06 3.96 15.75
C LYS A 136 4.57 4.00 15.43
N LEU A 137 4.00 5.17 15.21
CA LEU A 137 2.57 5.37 14.98
C LEU A 137 2.17 5.26 13.51
N HIS A 138 3.11 5.26 12.57
CA HIS A 138 2.80 5.30 11.14
C HIS A 138 3.73 4.42 10.30
N ASP A 139 3.26 4.03 9.14
CA ASP A 139 4.08 3.42 8.09
C ASP A 139 4.69 4.53 7.23
N ARG A 140 6.01 4.70 7.32
CA ARG A 140 6.77 5.70 6.55
C ARG A 140 6.62 5.61 5.03
N MET A 141 6.21 4.45 4.51
CA MET A 141 6.06 4.24 3.06
C MET A 141 4.73 4.81 2.55
N THR A 142 3.69 4.76 3.37
CA THR A 142 2.31 5.06 2.94
C THR A 142 1.66 6.21 3.71
N GLU A 143 2.25 6.62 4.84
CA GLU A 143 1.67 7.58 5.76
C GLU A 143 2.65 8.68 6.15
N SER A 144 2.12 9.74 6.70
CA SER A 144 2.85 10.87 7.28
C SER A 144 2.23 11.27 8.60
N VAL A 145 3.08 11.66 9.55
CA VAL A 145 2.64 12.31 10.79
C VAL A 145 2.66 13.82 10.59
N VAL A 146 1.57 14.45 10.91
CA VAL A 146 1.41 15.92 10.81
C VAL A 146 0.87 16.48 12.13
N PRO A 147 1.02 17.77 12.39
CA PRO A 147 0.41 18.41 13.55
C PRO A 147 -1.13 18.22 13.59
N SER A 148 -1.71 18.23 14.78
CA SER A 148 -3.17 18.05 14.95
C SER A 148 -4.01 19.14 14.29
N ASP A 149 -3.45 20.33 14.09
CA ASP A 149 -4.03 21.49 13.40
C ASP A 149 -3.70 21.54 11.90
N PHE A 150 -3.22 20.44 11.33
CA PHE A 150 -2.85 20.36 9.91
C PHE A 150 -4.00 20.76 8.99
N PRO A 151 -3.78 21.72 8.07
CA PRO A 151 -4.82 22.16 7.13
C PRO A 151 -5.23 21.01 6.19
N VAL A 152 -6.50 20.61 6.28
CA VAL A 152 -7.05 19.48 5.52
C VAL A 152 -6.87 19.66 4.01
N GLU A 153 -6.91 20.90 3.55
CA GLU A 153 -6.77 21.29 2.14
C GLU A 153 -5.45 20.80 1.52
N LYS A 154 -4.39 20.75 2.33
CA LYS A 154 -3.07 20.30 1.86
C LYS A 154 -3.04 18.83 1.48
N LEU A 155 -3.90 17.99 2.07
CA LEU A 155 -4.00 16.58 1.72
C LEU A 155 -4.59 16.39 0.31
N PHE A 156 -5.50 17.27 -0.09
CA PHE A 156 -6.19 17.21 -1.37
C PHE A 156 -5.54 18.05 -2.47
N THR A 157 -4.42 18.70 -2.14
CA THR A 157 -3.67 19.46 -3.15
C THR A 157 -2.98 18.51 -4.12
N GLU A 158 -3.27 18.67 -5.40
CA GLU A 158 -2.53 18.00 -6.45
C GLU A 158 -1.13 18.62 -6.58
N LEU A 159 -0.12 17.78 -6.47
CA LEU A 159 1.25 18.20 -6.71
C LEU A 159 1.49 18.19 -8.23
N PRO A 160 2.16 19.21 -8.77
CA PRO A 160 2.53 19.19 -10.17
C PRO A 160 3.44 17.99 -10.46
N GLY A 161 3.21 17.30 -11.57
CA GLY A 161 4.08 16.23 -12.02
C GLY A 161 5.51 16.75 -12.19
N LYS A 162 6.49 15.94 -11.83
CA LYS A 162 7.89 16.25 -12.18
C LYS A 162 8.05 16.15 -13.68
N PRO A 163 8.81 17.06 -14.30
CA PRO A 163 9.15 16.91 -15.71
C PRO A 163 9.96 15.63 -15.92
N MET A 164 9.74 14.98 -17.06
CA MET A 164 10.53 13.83 -17.48
C MET A 164 11.98 14.26 -17.68
N SER A 165 12.91 13.51 -17.12
CA SER A 165 14.35 13.74 -17.24
C SER A 165 14.94 12.86 -18.34
N VAL A 166 15.86 13.40 -19.13
CA VAL A 166 16.63 12.65 -20.12
C VAL A 166 18.06 12.48 -19.59
N ILE A 167 18.54 11.25 -19.59
CA ILE A 167 19.93 10.94 -19.22
C ILE A 167 20.79 11.26 -20.47
N SER A 168 21.34 12.45 -20.50
CA SER A 168 22.12 12.93 -21.66
C SER A 168 23.60 12.68 -21.44
N ALA A 169 24.29 12.27 -22.50
CA ALA A 169 25.73 12.10 -22.53
C ALA A 169 26.30 12.55 -23.89
N SER A 170 27.52 13.05 -23.88
CA SER A 170 28.20 13.52 -25.07
C SER A 170 29.16 12.49 -25.64
N THR A 171 29.56 11.50 -24.83
CA THR A 171 30.46 10.40 -25.24
C THR A 171 29.93 9.08 -24.67
N PRO A 172 30.33 7.91 -25.25
CA PRO A 172 29.97 6.60 -24.72
C PRO A 172 30.40 6.40 -23.27
N GLU A 173 31.60 6.85 -22.89
CA GLU A 173 32.10 6.73 -21.51
C GLU A 173 31.29 7.58 -20.53
N GLU A 174 30.80 8.72 -20.96
CA GLU A 174 29.90 9.56 -20.21
C GLU A 174 28.53 8.91 -20.08
N ALA A 175 28.03 8.28 -21.15
CA ALA A 175 26.74 7.55 -21.14
C ALA A 175 26.75 6.42 -20.10
N HIS A 176 27.80 5.61 -20.05
CA HIS A 176 27.96 4.57 -19.06
C HIS A 176 27.94 5.12 -17.62
N ARG A 177 28.72 6.18 -17.38
CA ARG A 177 28.79 6.81 -16.06
C ARG A 177 27.46 7.41 -15.62
N GLU A 178 26.76 8.10 -16.50
CA GLU A 178 25.46 8.71 -16.18
C GLU A 178 24.37 7.65 -15.98
N LEU A 179 24.42 6.56 -16.76
CA LEU A 179 23.51 5.43 -16.57
C LEU A 179 23.77 4.71 -15.23
N ALA A 180 25.04 4.49 -14.89
CA ALA A 180 25.41 3.91 -13.58
C ALA A 180 24.98 4.80 -12.41
N ARG A 181 25.11 6.14 -12.57
CA ARG A 181 24.62 7.10 -11.59
C ARG A 181 23.09 7.01 -11.44
N ALA A 182 22.36 7.02 -12.55
CA ALA A 182 20.90 6.88 -12.55
C ALA A 182 20.45 5.55 -11.92
N ASN A 183 21.16 4.45 -12.24
CA ASN A 183 20.91 3.14 -11.64
C ASN A 183 20.99 3.19 -10.11
N ALA A 184 22.03 3.84 -9.56
CA ALA A 184 22.22 3.98 -8.12
C ALA A 184 21.21 4.94 -7.48
N GLU A 185 20.99 6.14 -8.05
CA GLU A 185 20.12 7.18 -7.50
C GLU A 185 18.63 6.80 -7.55
N MET A 186 18.20 6.12 -8.62
CA MET A 186 16.82 5.68 -8.81
C MET A 186 16.55 4.28 -8.21
N GLY A 187 17.59 3.56 -7.77
CA GLY A 187 17.46 2.22 -7.22
C GLY A 187 16.96 1.18 -8.23
N LEU A 188 17.42 1.25 -9.48
CA LEU A 188 16.92 0.42 -10.57
C LEU A 188 17.39 -1.04 -10.50
N ALA A 189 18.48 -1.33 -9.80
CA ALA A 189 19.10 -2.65 -9.65
C ALA A 189 19.44 -3.31 -11.01
N LEU A 190 19.90 -2.51 -11.97
CA LEU A 190 20.36 -3.00 -13.27
C LEU A 190 21.73 -3.66 -13.11
N SER A 191 21.91 -4.80 -13.74
CA SER A 191 23.22 -5.47 -13.90
C SER A 191 24.07 -4.79 -14.97
N ASP A 192 25.39 -5.04 -14.95
CA ASP A 192 26.31 -4.51 -15.96
C ASP A 192 25.88 -4.87 -17.38
N GLY A 193 25.46 -6.12 -17.61
CA GLY A 193 24.97 -6.57 -18.92
C GLY A 193 23.67 -5.87 -19.37
N GLU A 194 22.81 -5.48 -18.45
CA GLU A 194 21.60 -4.69 -18.74
C GLU A 194 21.94 -3.24 -19.04
N MET A 195 22.92 -2.67 -18.36
CA MET A 195 23.44 -1.34 -18.66
C MET A 195 24.09 -1.31 -20.05
N ASP A 196 24.95 -2.28 -20.38
CA ASP A 196 25.56 -2.42 -21.72
C ASP A 196 24.49 -2.56 -22.83
N TYR A 197 23.42 -3.29 -22.55
CA TYR A 197 22.30 -3.43 -23.48
C TYR A 197 21.59 -2.08 -23.73
N LEU A 198 21.27 -1.37 -22.65
CA LEU A 198 20.61 -0.06 -22.73
C LEU A 198 21.50 0.97 -23.47
N GLU A 199 22.78 1.02 -23.18
CA GLU A 199 23.72 1.91 -23.87
C GLU A 199 23.67 1.71 -25.40
N LYS A 200 23.82 0.46 -25.84
CA LYS A 200 23.78 0.11 -27.26
C LYS A 200 22.43 0.42 -27.89
N ALA A 201 21.33 0.16 -27.18
CA ALA A 201 19.99 0.43 -27.69
C ALA A 201 19.76 1.94 -27.89
N PHE A 202 20.10 2.76 -26.90
CA PHE A 202 19.89 4.21 -26.99
C PHE A 202 20.91 4.93 -27.88
N GLU A 203 22.13 4.38 -28.00
CA GLU A 203 23.09 4.83 -29.01
C GLU A 203 22.53 4.63 -30.41
N ALA A 204 21.93 3.47 -30.69
CA ALA A 204 21.28 3.19 -31.98
C ALA A 204 20.09 4.11 -32.28
N GLU A 205 19.39 4.57 -31.24
CA GLU A 205 18.30 5.54 -31.34
C GLU A 205 18.81 7.01 -31.48
N GLY A 206 20.08 7.26 -31.22
CA GLY A 206 20.67 8.58 -31.27
C GLY A 206 20.23 9.55 -30.19
N ARG A 207 19.78 9.01 -29.04
CA ARG A 207 19.35 9.77 -27.87
C ARG A 207 19.67 9.05 -26.56
N GLY A 208 19.60 9.75 -25.44
CA GLY A 208 19.68 9.12 -24.13
C GLY A 208 18.33 8.57 -23.67
N PRO A 209 18.32 7.64 -22.71
CA PRO A 209 17.11 7.17 -22.07
C PRO A 209 16.46 8.24 -21.20
N THR A 210 15.16 8.17 -21.07
CA THR A 210 14.43 8.95 -20.06
C THR A 210 14.39 8.20 -18.73
N ASP A 211 14.19 8.91 -17.62
CA ASP A 211 13.95 8.32 -16.30
C ASP A 211 12.77 7.34 -16.32
N THR A 212 11.72 7.66 -17.07
CA THR A 212 10.55 6.79 -17.23
C THR A 212 10.91 5.50 -17.98
N GLU A 213 11.67 5.57 -19.07
CA GLU A 213 12.12 4.37 -19.82
C GLU A 213 13.02 3.49 -18.96
N LEU A 214 13.95 4.08 -18.20
CA LEU A 214 14.79 3.32 -17.28
C LEU A 214 13.96 2.63 -16.20
N MET A 215 12.98 3.32 -15.62
CA MET A 215 12.08 2.72 -14.64
C MET A 215 11.24 1.60 -15.26
N MET A 216 10.68 1.79 -16.45
CA MET A 216 9.91 0.76 -17.16
C MET A 216 10.77 -0.47 -17.46
N PHE A 217 12.00 -0.28 -17.97
CA PHE A 217 12.93 -1.38 -18.25
C PHE A 217 13.29 -2.13 -16.96
N SER A 218 13.65 -1.39 -15.92
CA SER A 218 13.93 -1.96 -14.60
C SER A 218 12.76 -2.78 -14.07
N GLN A 219 11.54 -2.28 -14.14
CA GLN A 219 10.35 -3.00 -13.67
C GLN A 219 10.03 -4.22 -14.55
N ALA A 220 10.17 -4.14 -15.86
CA ALA A 220 9.97 -5.27 -16.78
C ALA A 220 10.99 -6.38 -16.57
N ASN A 221 12.26 -6.03 -16.33
CA ASN A 221 13.35 -6.97 -16.02
C ASN A 221 13.52 -7.21 -14.51
N SER A 222 12.69 -6.60 -13.70
CA SER A 222 12.87 -6.61 -12.25
C SER A 222 12.70 -8.00 -11.68
N GLU A 223 13.32 -8.16 -10.54
CA GLU A 223 13.13 -9.25 -9.63
C GLU A 223 11.75 -9.24 -8.93
N HIS A 224 10.71 -8.69 -9.57
CA HIS A 224 9.37 -8.66 -8.99
C HIS A 224 8.92 -10.04 -8.52
N CYS A 225 9.17 -11.07 -9.36
CA CYS A 225 8.99 -12.48 -9.00
C CYS A 225 10.31 -13.19 -8.66
N ARG A 226 11.40 -12.46 -8.54
CA ARG A 226 12.76 -12.97 -8.26
C ARG A 226 13.23 -14.08 -9.19
N HIS A 227 12.77 -14.08 -10.42
CA HIS A 227 13.09 -15.14 -11.40
C HIS A 227 14.59 -15.23 -11.69
N LYS A 228 15.30 -14.09 -11.77
CA LYS A 228 16.77 -14.07 -11.95
C LYS A 228 17.47 -14.76 -10.79
N ILE A 229 17.11 -14.42 -9.55
CA ILE A 229 17.69 -15.02 -8.33
C ILE A 229 17.36 -16.51 -8.28
N PHE A 230 16.09 -16.89 -8.49
CA PHE A 230 15.65 -18.29 -8.42
C PHE A 230 16.19 -19.16 -9.54
N ASN A 231 16.51 -18.60 -10.73
CA ASN A 231 17.15 -19.31 -11.83
C ASN A 231 18.69 -19.20 -11.83
N ALA A 232 19.26 -18.34 -10.99
CA ALA A 232 20.71 -18.14 -10.96
C ALA A 232 21.49 -19.41 -10.56
N SER A 233 22.72 -19.51 -11.05
CA SER A 233 23.71 -20.43 -10.50
C SER A 233 24.21 -19.90 -9.17
N TRP A 234 24.44 -20.77 -8.22
CA TRP A 234 24.87 -20.39 -6.88
C TRP A 234 25.94 -21.33 -6.32
N VAL A 235 26.69 -20.79 -5.37
CA VAL A 235 27.83 -21.47 -4.74
C VAL A 235 27.66 -21.38 -3.24
N ILE A 236 27.71 -22.51 -2.54
CA ILE A 236 27.71 -22.56 -1.07
C ILE A 236 29.06 -23.07 -0.60
N ASP A 237 29.70 -22.29 0.27
CA ASP A 237 31.01 -22.63 0.85
C ASP A 237 32.06 -23.05 -0.21
N GLY A 238 32.10 -22.34 -1.34
CA GLY A 238 32.98 -22.59 -2.46
C GLY A 238 32.60 -23.78 -3.35
N LYS A 239 31.46 -24.43 -3.11
CA LYS A 239 30.96 -25.53 -3.92
C LYS A 239 29.81 -25.08 -4.82
N PRO A 240 29.93 -25.21 -6.16
CA PRO A 240 28.84 -24.92 -7.04
C PRO A 240 27.68 -25.89 -6.81
N MET A 241 26.46 -25.37 -6.78
CA MET A 241 25.25 -26.19 -6.69
C MET A 241 24.85 -26.68 -8.08
N ASP A 242 24.32 -27.89 -8.14
CA ASP A 242 23.96 -28.61 -9.38
C ASP A 242 22.67 -28.09 -10.02
N GLN A 243 21.84 -27.39 -9.26
CA GLN A 243 20.56 -26.85 -9.71
C GLN A 243 20.32 -25.44 -9.17
N SER A 244 19.50 -24.69 -9.92
CA SER A 244 18.94 -23.43 -9.42
C SER A 244 17.89 -23.67 -8.34
N LEU A 245 17.49 -22.64 -7.62
CA LEU A 245 16.38 -22.74 -6.64
C LEU A 245 15.07 -23.21 -7.30
N PHE A 246 14.75 -22.71 -8.49
CA PHE A 246 13.61 -23.25 -9.26
C PHE A 246 13.81 -24.70 -9.68
N GLY A 247 15.04 -25.13 -9.93
CA GLY A 247 15.36 -26.54 -10.19
C GLY A 247 14.93 -27.43 -9.03
N TYR A 248 15.27 -27.04 -7.81
CA TYR A 248 14.86 -27.79 -6.60
C TYR A 248 13.36 -27.76 -6.36
N ILE A 249 12.69 -26.61 -6.55
CA ILE A 249 11.23 -26.53 -6.44
C ILE A 249 10.55 -27.44 -7.45
N ARG A 250 10.97 -27.42 -8.71
CA ARG A 250 10.41 -28.27 -9.78
C ARG A 250 10.72 -29.77 -9.57
N ALA A 251 11.84 -30.09 -8.93
CA ALA A 251 12.20 -31.48 -8.61
C ALA A 251 11.19 -32.11 -7.65
N THR A 252 10.67 -31.35 -6.70
CA THR A 252 9.61 -31.80 -5.79
C THR A 252 8.35 -32.19 -6.56
N HIS A 253 7.86 -31.30 -7.44
CA HIS A 253 6.70 -31.61 -8.29
C HIS A 253 6.96 -32.79 -9.22
N LYS A 254 8.15 -32.88 -9.80
CA LYS A 254 8.53 -34.04 -10.67
C LYS A 254 8.53 -35.38 -9.94
N ALA A 255 8.89 -35.36 -8.65
CA ALA A 255 8.88 -36.56 -7.81
C ALA A 255 7.46 -36.94 -7.36
N HIS A 256 6.57 -35.99 -7.18
CA HIS A 256 5.20 -36.16 -6.67
C HIS A 256 4.22 -35.31 -7.49
N PRO A 257 3.88 -35.69 -8.73
CA PRO A 257 2.98 -34.90 -9.59
C PRO A 257 1.48 -35.20 -9.37
N GLU A 258 1.16 -36.16 -8.50
CA GLU A 258 -0.19 -36.66 -8.27
C GLU A 258 -1.10 -35.50 -7.85
N GLY A 259 -2.29 -35.45 -8.41
CA GLY A 259 -3.26 -34.39 -8.16
C GLY A 259 -2.98 -33.06 -8.86
N THR A 260 -1.85 -32.90 -9.54
CA THR A 260 -1.57 -31.69 -10.32
C THR A 260 -2.12 -31.82 -11.74
N ILE A 261 -3.04 -30.93 -12.11
CA ILE A 261 -3.60 -30.87 -13.47
C ILE A 261 -2.69 -30.06 -14.38
N THR A 262 -2.22 -28.91 -13.92
CA THR A 262 -1.24 -28.09 -14.62
C THR A 262 -0.40 -27.28 -13.62
N ALA A 263 0.90 -27.16 -13.91
CA ALA A 263 1.84 -26.33 -13.17
C ALA A 263 3.02 -25.93 -14.06
N TYR A 264 3.66 -24.79 -13.73
CA TYR A 264 4.86 -24.26 -14.39
C TYR A 264 4.73 -23.92 -15.89
N SER A 265 3.50 -23.81 -16.40
CA SER A 265 3.23 -23.38 -17.77
C SER A 265 2.82 -21.92 -17.88
N ASP A 266 2.33 -21.35 -16.81
CA ASP A 266 1.92 -19.93 -16.69
C ASP A 266 1.96 -19.50 -15.22
N ASN A 267 1.47 -18.30 -14.92
CA ASN A 267 1.35 -17.74 -13.56
C ASN A 267 0.29 -18.42 -12.70
N ALA A 268 -0.31 -19.48 -13.17
CA ALA A 268 -1.32 -20.27 -12.48
C ALA A 268 -0.92 -21.75 -12.41
N ALA A 269 -1.38 -22.41 -11.37
CA ALA A 269 -1.37 -23.86 -11.26
C ALA A 269 -2.78 -24.34 -10.95
N ILE A 270 -3.12 -25.53 -11.44
CA ILE A 270 -4.41 -26.17 -11.17
C ILE A 270 -4.13 -27.56 -10.61
N TYR A 271 -4.78 -27.89 -9.52
CA TYR A 271 -4.72 -29.22 -8.95
C TYR A 271 -6.12 -29.72 -8.59
N GLU A 272 -6.24 -31.03 -8.50
CA GLU A 272 -7.48 -31.70 -8.15
C GLU A 272 -7.92 -31.31 -6.76
N GLY A 273 -9.19 -30.97 -6.63
CA GLY A 273 -9.83 -30.69 -5.36
C GLY A 273 -10.56 -31.89 -4.78
N SER A 274 -11.49 -31.61 -3.89
CA SER A 274 -12.33 -32.62 -3.25
C SER A 274 -13.79 -32.44 -3.64
N GLU A 275 -14.56 -33.51 -3.54
CA GLU A 275 -16.01 -33.40 -3.60
C GLU A 275 -16.54 -32.77 -2.31
N VAL A 276 -17.14 -31.60 -2.44
CA VAL A 276 -17.65 -30.81 -1.32
C VAL A 276 -18.99 -30.18 -1.65
N PRO A 277 -19.86 -29.95 -0.66
CA PRO A 277 -21.05 -29.14 -0.89
C PRO A 277 -20.64 -27.69 -1.14
N ARG A 278 -21.14 -27.10 -2.22
CA ARG A 278 -20.88 -25.70 -2.56
C ARG A 278 -22.15 -24.85 -2.48
N LEU A 279 -21.97 -23.67 -1.92
CA LEU A 279 -23.03 -22.67 -1.82
C LEU A 279 -23.06 -21.82 -3.09
N TYR A 280 -24.20 -21.79 -3.74
CA TYR A 280 -24.47 -20.98 -4.91
C TYR A 280 -25.57 -19.95 -4.67
N THR A 281 -25.60 -18.95 -5.53
CA THR A 281 -26.68 -17.97 -5.58
C THR A 281 -27.41 -18.07 -6.93
N ARG A 282 -28.71 -17.90 -6.92
CA ARG A 282 -29.53 -17.75 -8.14
C ARG A 282 -30.52 -16.62 -7.97
N PRO A 283 -30.95 -15.96 -9.08
CA PRO A 283 -32.03 -14.99 -9.03
C PRO A 283 -33.29 -15.61 -8.44
N ALA A 284 -33.96 -14.89 -7.55
CA ALA A 284 -35.26 -15.30 -7.02
C ALA A 284 -36.28 -14.20 -7.28
N LYS A 285 -37.51 -14.62 -7.69
CA LYS A 285 -38.57 -13.67 -8.01
C LYS A 285 -39.04 -12.84 -6.82
N ASP A 286 -38.92 -13.41 -5.62
CA ASP A 286 -39.49 -12.86 -4.39
C ASP A 286 -38.38 -12.23 -3.47
N SER A 287 -37.17 -12.12 -3.97
CA SER A 287 -36.05 -11.54 -3.20
C SER A 287 -35.14 -10.73 -4.10
N PRO A 288 -34.89 -9.44 -3.78
CA PRO A 288 -33.93 -8.62 -4.51
C PRO A 288 -32.49 -9.08 -4.31
N TYR A 289 -32.23 -9.93 -3.32
CA TYR A 289 -30.90 -10.45 -2.98
C TYR A 289 -30.65 -11.85 -3.55
N GLY A 290 -31.59 -12.40 -4.32
CA GLY A 290 -31.54 -13.77 -4.84
C GLY A 290 -31.86 -14.82 -3.77
N GLN A 291 -31.53 -16.05 -4.06
CA GLN A 291 -31.69 -17.20 -3.19
C GLN A 291 -30.39 -18.00 -3.14
N TYR A 292 -30.00 -18.44 -1.96
CA TYR A 292 -28.88 -19.35 -1.77
C TYR A 292 -29.39 -20.80 -1.83
N PHE A 293 -28.56 -21.66 -2.41
CA PHE A 293 -28.79 -23.09 -2.43
C PHE A 293 -27.44 -23.83 -2.38
N THR A 294 -27.46 -25.06 -1.93
CA THR A 294 -26.27 -25.91 -1.85
C THR A 294 -26.39 -27.02 -2.89
N GLU A 295 -25.33 -27.21 -3.69
CA GLU A 295 -25.13 -28.41 -4.47
C GLU A 295 -24.19 -29.34 -3.75
N GLU A 296 -24.64 -30.59 -3.57
CA GLU A 296 -23.88 -31.63 -2.89
C GLU A 296 -22.93 -32.32 -3.87
N ASN A 297 -21.78 -32.74 -3.37
CA ASN A 297 -20.82 -33.57 -4.12
C ASN A 297 -20.28 -32.94 -5.42
N GLU A 298 -20.07 -31.62 -5.40
CA GLU A 298 -19.39 -30.98 -6.51
C GLU A 298 -17.86 -31.15 -6.40
N LEU A 299 -17.25 -31.68 -7.44
CA LEU A 299 -15.79 -31.74 -7.53
C LEU A 299 -15.22 -30.34 -7.78
N THR A 300 -14.39 -29.87 -6.86
CA THR A 300 -13.69 -28.59 -6.98
C THR A 300 -12.28 -28.78 -7.48
N HIS A 301 -11.80 -27.85 -8.32
CA HIS A 301 -10.40 -27.71 -8.67
C HIS A 301 -9.92 -26.32 -8.23
N THR A 302 -8.67 -26.22 -7.80
CA THR A 302 -8.07 -24.99 -7.31
C THR A 302 -6.80 -24.68 -8.07
#